data_0c3b34f39f1be5e9e73383dc96b42a53
#
_entry.id   0c3b34f39f1be5e9e73383dc96b42a53
#
_cell.length_a   1.000
_cell.length_b   1.000
_cell.length_c   1.000
_cell.angle_alpha   90.00
_cell.angle_beta   90.00
_cell.angle_gamma   90.00
#
_symmetry.space_group_name_H-M   'P 1'
#
loop_
_entity.id
_entity.type
_entity.pdbx_description
1 polymer ?
#
loop_
_entity_poly.entity_id
_entity_poly.type
_entity_poly.pdbx_seq_one_letter_code
_entity_poly.pdbx_strand_id
1 'polypeptide(L)'
;MLPTESTRIPRRRWRIAWLLGIGVLVNYFDRVNLSVSKEALTVSFGITAVTFGWLSGAYSFTYAALQLPIGVILDKFGIRRVGRLSTFLWSIASFAAAISSGLTGLFGARLLLGVGEASTFPANAKSIGSWFPPEERSFATSIKDSAAKFSSALGVPLLGMILIGLGWRWSFVATGVISFAYFLLFWAVYRDPLHDPHLTETELAYIAGKPAAELASTPRPPTPSFTSLLRQRKVWGLFLGFGAYNYTFYLLLTWLPSYLFASMKMSQMQSFLYTGFPWVVATITDLAVGGWLTDSLIQRGFNPNRVRKTILVTGMTFGLGIFGAAYTHSTLTALIWISISIGGVSAAAPIGWSIPSLIAPRASVGTVGGIANFASQISAICAPVLTGYIFQATHSFAWAFAVAAAYIVVGIFGYTVLMGPIEQMDLDSA
;
A
#
# COMPACT_ATOMS: atom_id res chain seq x y z
N MET A 1 -8.70 49.84 -6.38
CA MET A 1 -7.77 49.37 -5.29
C MET A 1 -8.27 48.02 -4.86
N LEU A 2 -7.57 46.97 -5.28
CA LEU A 2 -7.85 45.59 -4.84
C LEU A 2 -7.05 45.39 -3.56
N PRO A 3 -7.61 44.78 -2.52
CA PRO A 3 -6.85 44.46 -1.32
C PRO A 3 -5.96 43.22 -1.64
N THR A 4 -4.66 43.47 -1.72
CA THR A 4 -3.62 42.44 -1.75
C THR A 4 -3.32 41.97 -0.33
N GLU A 5 -4.31 41.47 0.39
CA GLU A 5 -4.04 40.60 1.53
C GLU A 5 -4.02 39.15 1.02
N SER A 6 -2.85 38.56 0.95
CA SER A 6 -2.68 37.13 0.81
C SER A 6 -3.24 36.47 2.09
N THR A 7 -4.56 36.28 2.14
CA THR A 7 -5.23 35.55 3.22
C THR A 7 -4.64 34.15 3.23
N ARG A 8 -3.73 33.88 4.18
CA ARG A 8 -3.16 32.53 4.40
C ARG A 8 -4.31 31.58 4.65
N ILE A 9 -4.55 30.67 3.69
CA ILE A 9 -5.56 29.64 3.84
C ILE A 9 -5.18 28.75 5.03
N PRO A 10 -6.06 28.56 6.02
CA PRO A 10 -5.80 27.68 7.14
C PRO A 10 -5.42 26.26 6.68
N ARG A 11 -4.76 25.50 7.55
CA ARG A 11 -4.15 24.21 7.19
C ARG A 11 -4.81 23.03 7.90
N ARG A 12 -6.09 23.12 8.21
CA ARG A 12 -6.84 22.04 8.88
C ARG A 12 -6.81 20.74 8.05
N ARG A 13 -6.98 20.85 6.73
CA ARG A 13 -6.93 19.72 5.79
C ARG A 13 -5.63 18.94 5.87
N TRP A 14 -4.49 19.62 6.06
CA TRP A 14 -3.20 18.94 6.20
C TRP A 14 -3.06 18.15 7.48
N ARG A 15 -3.70 18.58 8.57
CA ARG A 15 -3.78 17.78 9.80
C ARG A 15 -4.55 16.48 9.57
N ILE A 16 -5.58 16.52 8.74
CA ILE A 16 -6.31 15.30 8.33
C ILE A 16 -5.42 14.41 7.45
N ALA A 17 -4.68 14.97 6.47
CA ALA A 17 -3.74 14.16 5.68
C ALA A 17 -2.70 13.44 6.55
N TRP A 18 -2.12 14.13 7.53
CA TRP A 18 -1.19 13.52 8.47
C TRP A 18 -1.85 12.47 9.36
N LEU A 19 -3.07 12.72 9.84
CA LEU A 19 -3.85 11.72 10.57
C LEU A 19 -4.03 10.43 9.75
N LEU A 20 -4.41 10.56 8.49
CA LEU A 20 -4.58 9.43 7.58
C LEU A 20 -3.24 8.72 7.30
N GLY A 21 -2.15 9.48 7.14
CA GLY A 21 -0.80 8.95 6.99
C GLY A 21 -0.33 8.15 8.20
N ILE A 22 -0.54 8.67 9.41
CA ILE A 22 -0.27 7.95 10.67
C ILE A 22 -1.10 6.66 10.72
N GLY A 23 -2.36 6.69 10.29
CA GLY A 23 -3.18 5.49 10.21
C GLY A 23 -2.61 4.41 9.30
N VAL A 24 -2.07 4.78 8.14
CA VAL A 24 -1.40 3.84 7.24
C VAL A 24 -0.10 3.32 7.87
N LEU A 25 0.67 4.18 8.53
CA LEU A 25 1.87 3.77 9.25
C LEU A 25 1.56 2.70 10.31
N VAL A 26 0.55 2.93 11.15
CA VAL A 26 0.10 1.98 12.18
C VAL A 26 -0.41 0.69 11.56
N ASN A 27 -1.22 0.78 10.50
CA ASN A 27 -1.73 -0.36 9.75
C ASN A 27 -0.60 -1.28 9.26
N TYR A 28 0.49 -0.71 8.74
CA TYR A 28 1.63 -1.49 8.28
C TYR A 28 2.49 -2.04 9.43
N PHE A 29 2.48 -1.44 10.62
CA PHE A 29 3.11 -2.06 11.80
C PHE A 29 2.49 -3.41 12.12
N ASP A 30 1.16 -3.53 12.05
CA ASP A 30 0.46 -4.81 12.26
C ASP A 30 0.83 -5.86 11.20
N ARG A 31 1.10 -5.42 9.97
CA ARG A 31 1.51 -6.32 8.88
C ARG A 31 2.94 -6.81 9.03
N VAL A 32 3.89 -5.91 9.31
CA VAL A 32 5.31 -6.28 9.45
C VAL A 32 5.58 -7.06 10.75
N ASN A 33 4.75 -6.90 11.78
CA ASN A 33 4.90 -7.62 13.05
C ASN A 33 4.89 -9.14 12.86
N LEU A 34 4.04 -9.66 11.99
CA LEU A 34 4.03 -11.09 11.69
C LEU A 34 5.34 -11.53 11.04
N SER A 35 5.89 -10.74 10.11
CA SER A 35 7.17 -11.01 9.44
C SER A 35 8.33 -11.07 10.45
N VAL A 36 8.38 -10.11 11.37
CA VAL A 36 9.35 -10.06 12.47
C VAL A 36 9.21 -11.27 13.40
N SER A 37 7.99 -11.70 13.68
CA SER A 37 7.69 -12.77 14.64
C SER A 37 7.87 -14.20 14.09
N LYS A 38 8.17 -14.36 12.80
CA LYS A 38 8.19 -15.68 12.13
C LYS A 38 9.02 -16.72 12.87
N GLU A 39 10.27 -16.41 13.20
CA GLU A 39 11.18 -17.38 13.83
C GLU A 39 10.70 -17.76 15.25
N ALA A 40 10.22 -16.77 16.01
CA ALA A 40 9.67 -17.01 17.34
C ALA A 40 8.37 -17.84 17.30
N LEU A 41 7.52 -17.62 16.30
CA LEU A 41 6.30 -18.41 16.08
C LEU A 41 6.64 -19.84 15.62
N THR A 42 7.70 -20.00 14.83
CA THR A 42 8.20 -21.34 14.44
C THR A 42 8.63 -22.13 15.68
N VAL A 43 9.36 -21.50 16.59
CA VAL A 43 9.75 -22.14 17.85
C VAL A 43 8.54 -22.43 18.76
N SER A 44 7.59 -21.49 18.84
CA SER A 44 6.45 -21.60 19.77
C SER A 44 5.36 -22.59 19.31
N PHE A 45 5.12 -22.70 18.00
CA PHE A 45 3.99 -23.44 17.45
C PHE A 45 4.37 -24.47 16.36
N GLY A 46 5.68 -24.64 16.07
CA GLY A 46 6.15 -25.58 15.05
C GLY A 46 5.69 -25.23 13.64
N ILE A 47 5.48 -23.95 13.31
CA ILE A 47 4.96 -23.55 12.01
C ILE A 47 6.01 -23.76 10.92
N THR A 48 5.59 -24.33 9.79
CA THR A 48 6.43 -24.47 8.60
C THR A 48 6.44 -23.18 7.78
N ALA A 49 7.37 -23.10 6.81
CA ALA A 49 7.41 -21.98 5.87
C ALA A 49 6.10 -21.85 5.06
N VAL A 50 5.49 -22.96 4.67
CA VAL A 50 4.18 -22.99 4.00
C VAL A 50 3.09 -22.43 4.91
N THR A 51 3.02 -22.93 6.15
CA THR A 51 2.04 -22.43 7.13
C THR A 51 2.19 -20.94 7.39
N PHE A 52 3.43 -20.45 7.50
CA PHE A 52 3.72 -19.03 7.64
C PHE A 52 3.26 -18.22 6.42
N GLY A 53 3.48 -18.74 5.21
CA GLY A 53 2.99 -18.12 3.97
C GLY A 53 1.48 -17.95 3.97
N TRP A 54 0.73 -19.00 4.33
CA TRP A 54 -0.72 -18.96 4.47
C TRP A 54 -1.20 -18.01 5.57
N LEU A 55 -0.54 -18.01 6.72
CA LEU A 55 -0.83 -17.10 7.82
C LEU A 55 -0.61 -15.63 7.42
N SER A 56 0.43 -15.36 6.63
CA SER A 56 0.73 -14.02 6.09
C SER A 56 -0.30 -13.58 5.07
N GLY A 57 -0.76 -14.50 4.19
CA GLY A 57 -1.80 -14.24 3.21
C GLY A 57 -3.21 -14.15 3.80
N ALA A 58 -3.45 -14.73 4.98
CA ALA A 58 -4.78 -14.88 5.56
C ALA A 58 -5.54 -13.55 5.69
N TYR A 59 -4.86 -12.48 6.13
CA TYR A 59 -5.49 -11.18 6.25
C TYR A 59 -6.00 -10.66 4.89
N SER A 60 -5.27 -10.93 3.81
CA SER A 60 -5.62 -10.46 2.46
C SER A 60 -6.89 -11.11 1.92
N PHE A 61 -7.27 -12.30 2.37
CA PHE A 61 -8.53 -12.94 1.97
C PHE A 61 -9.74 -12.12 2.42
N THR A 62 -9.83 -11.81 3.71
CA THR A 62 -10.95 -11.02 4.26
C THR A 62 -10.89 -9.58 3.80
N TYR A 63 -9.69 -9.01 3.69
CA TYR A 63 -9.48 -7.70 3.14
C TYR A 63 -10.00 -7.61 1.69
N ALA A 64 -9.63 -8.55 0.80
CA ALA A 64 -10.08 -8.58 -0.59
C ALA A 64 -11.58 -8.80 -0.72
N ALA A 65 -12.15 -9.73 0.05
CA ALA A 65 -13.58 -10.02 0.05
C ALA A 65 -14.42 -8.79 0.42
N LEU A 66 -13.91 -7.94 1.31
CA LEU A 66 -14.61 -6.75 1.77
C LEU A 66 -14.40 -5.51 0.90
N GLN A 67 -13.51 -5.52 -0.11
CA GLN A 67 -13.23 -4.33 -0.92
C GLN A 67 -14.46 -3.78 -1.64
N LEU A 68 -15.33 -4.66 -2.17
CA LEU A 68 -16.56 -4.23 -2.84
C LEU A 68 -17.62 -3.73 -1.84
N PRO A 69 -18.01 -4.51 -0.80
CA PRO A 69 -19.04 -4.07 0.13
C PRO A 69 -18.63 -2.86 0.97
N ILE A 70 -17.32 -2.68 1.26
CA ILE A 70 -16.88 -1.58 2.12
C ILE A 70 -17.10 -0.21 1.48
N GLY A 71 -17.03 -0.10 0.15
CA GLY A 71 -17.37 1.13 -0.57
C GLY A 71 -18.81 1.55 -0.30
N VAL A 72 -19.76 0.61 -0.43
CA VAL A 72 -21.18 0.84 -0.15
C VAL A 72 -21.41 1.20 1.33
N ILE A 73 -20.72 0.52 2.24
CA ILE A 73 -20.79 0.80 3.68
C ILE A 73 -20.29 2.21 3.99
N LEU A 74 -19.17 2.63 3.37
CA LEU A 74 -18.64 3.99 3.51
C LEU A 74 -19.57 5.05 2.93
N ASP A 75 -20.29 4.74 1.84
CA ASP A 75 -21.26 5.66 1.25
C ASP A 75 -22.50 5.82 2.14
N LYS A 76 -22.96 4.72 2.74
CA LYS A 76 -24.16 4.72 3.58
C LYS A 76 -23.93 5.29 4.97
N PHE A 77 -22.82 4.94 5.63
CA PHE A 77 -22.57 5.26 7.05
C PHE A 77 -21.54 6.37 7.27
N GLY A 78 -20.83 6.80 6.21
CA GLY A 78 -19.81 7.83 6.26
C GLY A 78 -18.46 7.34 6.83
N ILE A 79 -17.41 8.10 6.50
CA ILE A 79 -16.02 7.75 6.88
C ILE A 79 -15.84 7.75 8.40
N ARG A 80 -16.45 8.72 9.08
CA ARG A 80 -16.30 8.89 10.54
C ARG A 80 -16.73 7.66 11.32
N ARG A 81 -17.91 7.07 11.01
CA ARG A 81 -18.44 5.90 11.73
C ARG A 81 -17.68 4.62 11.35
N VAL A 82 -17.52 4.40 10.05
CA VAL A 82 -16.82 3.21 9.52
C VAL A 82 -15.36 3.20 9.96
N GLY A 83 -14.65 4.33 9.87
CA GLY A 83 -13.26 4.43 10.30
C GLY A 83 -13.06 4.15 11.79
N ARG A 84 -13.98 4.63 12.65
CA ARG A 84 -13.95 4.31 14.09
C ARG A 84 -14.11 2.81 14.36
N LEU A 85 -15.10 2.18 13.72
CA LEU A 85 -15.32 0.75 13.88
C LEU A 85 -14.12 -0.04 13.36
N SER A 86 -13.61 0.30 12.20
CA SER A 86 -12.45 -0.34 11.58
C SER A 86 -11.21 -0.23 12.46
N THR A 87 -10.84 0.97 12.90
CA THR A 87 -9.66 1.19 13.74
C THR A 87 -9.77 0.48 15.09
N PHE A 88 -10.96 0.39 15.64
CA PHE A 88 -11.23 -0.42 16.83
C PHE A 88 -11.06 -1.92 16.57
N LEU A 89 -11.65 -2.45 15.49
CA LEU A 89 -11.55 -3.87 15.16
C LEU A 89 -10.11 -4.30 14.88
N TRP A 90 -9.33 -3.50 14.18
CA TRP A 90 -7.94 -3.91 13.93
C TRP A 90 -7.08 -3.88 15.20
N SER A 91 -7.35 -2.95 16.15
CA SER A 91 -6.65 -2.98 17.45
C SER A 91 -6.99 -4.23 18.26
N ILE A 92 -8.26 -4.66 18.24
CA ILE A 92 -8.67 -5.95 18.84
C ILE A 92 -7.94 -7.12 18.17
N ALA A 93 -7.80 -7.10 16.83
CA ALA A 93 -7.11 -8.16 16.10
C ALA A 93 -5.64 -8.31 16.54
N SER A 94 -4.93 -7.20 16.77
CA SER A 94 -3.56 -7.21 17.27
C SER A 94 -3.47 -7.79 18.67
N PHE A 95 -4.37 -7.41 19.59
CA PHE A 95 -4.44 -8.02 20.92
C PHE A 95 -4.83 -9.50 20.87
N ALA A 96 -5.77 -9.89 19.97
CA ALA A 96 -6.13 -11.28 19.80
C ALA A 96 -4.94 -12.13 19.32
N ALA A 97 -4.08 -11.58 18.46
CA ALA A 97 -2.84 -12.25 18.07
C ALA A 97 -1.90 -12.45 19.27
N ALA A 98 -1.77 -11.45 20.15
CA ALA A 98 -0.90 -11.51 21.33
C ALA A 98 -1.31 -12.63 22.31
N ILE A 99 -2.61 -12.84 22.51
CA ILE A 99 -3.15 -13.84 23.45
C ILE A 99 -3.35 -15.21 22.81
N SER A 100 -3.05 -15.36 21.51
CA SER A 100 -3.23 -16.62 20.81
C SER A 100 -2.39 -17.74 21.41
N SER A 101 -3.03 -18.87 21.72
CA SER A 101 -2.40 -20.07 22.28
C SER A 101 -1.99 -21.09 21.19
N GLY A 102 -2.30 -20.82 19.92
CA GLY A 102 -2.00 -21.71 18.81
C GLY A 102 -2.28 -21.08 17.44
N LEU A 103 -2.00 -21.87 16.41
CA LEU A 103 -2.10 -21.45 15.01
C LEU A 103 -3.50 -20.97 14.61
N THR A 104 -4.55 -21.68 15.05
CA THR A 104 -5.94 -21.32 14.76
C THR A 104 -6.30 -19.93 15.28
N GLY A 105 -5.85 -19.58 16.49
CA GLY A 105 -6.05 -18.26 17.08
C GLY A 105 -5.33 -17.17 16.26
N LEU A 106 -4.10 -17.44 15.81
CA LEU A 106 -3.36 -16.52 14.95
C LEU A 106 -4.04 -16.32 13.59
N PHE A 107 -4.54 -17.39 12.96
CA PHE A 107 -5.32 -17.28 11.73
C PHE A 107 -6.59 -16.46 11.93
N GLY A 108 -7.34 -16.72 13.02
CA GLY A 108 -8.52 -15.93 13.37
C GLY A 108 -8.19 -14.45 13.57
N ALA A 109 -7.11 -14.12 14.28
CA ALA A 109 -6.65 -12.77 14.47
C ALA A 109 -6.25 -12.10 13.14
N ARG A 110 -5.60 -12.82 12.22
CA ARG A 110 -5.24 -12.30 10.87
C ARG A 110 -6.46 -12.05 10.00
N LEU A 111 -7.45 -12.94 10.03
CA LEU A 111 -8.72 -12.74 9.33
C LEU A 111 -9.49 -11.52 9.89
N LEU A 112 -9.53 -11.39 11.23
CA LEU A 112 -10.13 -10.22 11.88
C LEU A 112 -9.38 -8.92 11.53
N LEU A 113 -8.05 -8.96 11.46
CA LEU A 113 -7.23 -7.83 11.02
C LEU A 113 -7.61 -7.39 9.61
N GLY A 114 -7.78 -8.33 8.67
CA GLY A 114 -8.22 -8.03 7.31
C GLY A 114 -9.60 -7.38 7.24
N VAL A 115 -10.54 -7.81 8.10
CA VAL A 115 -11.85 -7.16 8.25
C VAL A 115 -11.69 -5.73 8.77
N GLY A 116 -10.91 -5.54 9.84
CA GLY A 116 -10.67 -4.24 10.44
C GLY A 116 -9.99 -3.25 9.49
N GLU A 117 -9.02 -3.71 8.71
CA GLU A 117 -8.25 -2.86 7.80
C GLU A 117 -8.92 -2.58 6.45
N ALA A 118 -9.94 -3.34 6.06
CA ALA A 118 -10.53 -3.29 4.71
C ALA A 118 -10.99 -1.88 4.30
N SER A 119 -11.45 -1.06 5.24
CA SER A 119 -11.92 0.29 4.95
C SER A 119 -10.81 1.32 4.79
N THR A 120 -9.57 1.04 5.22
CA THR A 120 -8.50 2.04 5.36
C THR A 120 -8.22 2.78 4.05
N PHE A 121 -7.92 2.08 2.97
CA PHE A 121 -7.59 2.73 1.71
C PHE A 121 -8.80 3.38 1.01
N PRO A 122 -9.98 2.74 0.92
CA PRO A 122 -11.18 3.40 0.40
C PRO A 122 -11.61 4.62 1.21
N ALA A 123 -11.57 4.54 2.56
CA ALA A 123 -11.88 5.68 3.42
C ALA A 123 -10.89 6.83 3.24
N ASN A 124 -9.58 6.53 3.12
CA ASN A 124 -8.56 7.53 2.86
C ASN A 124 -8.76 8.21 1.50
N ALA A 125 -9.03 7.45 0.44
CA ALA A 125 -9.30 8.01 -0.88
C ALA A 125 -10.53 8.93 -0.87
N LYS A 126 -11.61 8.51 -0.23
CA LYS A 126 -12.84 9.31 -0.06
C LYS A 126 -12.59 10.54 0.80
N SER A 127 -11.82 10.41 1.88
CA SER A 127 -11.45 11.53 2.76
C SER A 127 -10.63 12.58 2.01
N ILE A 128 -9.57 12.16 1.28
CA ILE A 128 -8.75 13.08 0.48
C ILE A 128 -9.62 13.78 -0.58
N GLY A 129 -10.51 13.03 -1.23
CA GLY A 129 -11.46 13.62 -2.20
C GLY A 129 -12.36 14.71 -1.63
N SER A 130 -12.73 14.61 -0.34
CA SER A 130 -13.63 15.57 0.35
C SER A 130 -12.88 16.70 1.07
N TRP A 131 -11.62 16.50 1.48
CA TRP A 131 -10.83 17.46 2.25
C TRP A 131 -9.85 18.29 1.41
N PHE A 132 -9.60 17.89 0.15
CA PHE A 132 -8.60 18.55 -0.68
C PHE A 132 -9.13 18.95 -2.04
N PRO A 133 -8.78 20.16 -2.51
CA PRO A 133 -9.02 20.55 -3.90
C PRO A 133 -8.18 19.66 -4.84
N PRO A 134 -8.58 19.50 -6.11
CA PRO A 134 -7.93 18.57 -7.06
C PRO A 134 -6.40 18.74 -7.16
N GLU A 135 -5.91 19.98 -7.06
CA GLU A 135 -4.51 20.35 -7.22
C GLU A 135 -3.60 19.83 -6.09
N GLU A 136 -4.17 19.63 -4.88
CA GLU A 136 -3.43 19.20 -3.69
C GLU A 136 -3.59 17.69 -3.40
N ARG A 137 -4.49 16.99 -4.09
CA ARG A 137 -4.81 15.57 -3.81
C ARG A 137 -3.63 14.63 -4.02
N SER A 138 -2.77 14.90 -5.01
CA SER A 138 -1.61 14.07 -5.29
C SER A 138 -0.63 14.07 -4.12
N PHE A 139 -0.32 15.25 -3.58
CA PHE A 139 0.58 15.36 -2.45
C PHE A 139 -0.05 14.78 -1.15
N ALA A 140 -1.34 15.01 -0.90
CA ALA A 140 -2.05 14.40 0.22
C ALA A 140 -2.06 12.86 0.12
N THR A 141 -2.12 12.31 -1.10
CA THR A 141 -2.05 10.87 -1.34
C THR A 141 -0.64 10.33 -1.11
N SER A 142 0.41 11.05 -1.51
CA SER A 142 1.80 10.61 -1.33
C SER A 142 2.19 10.50 0.15
N ILE A 143 1.63 11.34 1.03
CA ILE A 143 1.85 11.24 2.49
C ILE A 143 1.44 9.86 3.00
N LYS A 144 0.28 9.35 2.61
CA LYS A 144 -0.16 8.02 3.05
C LYS A 144 0.61 6.88 2.39
N ASP A 145 1.02 7.03 1.13
CA ASP A 145 1.69 5.97 0.39
C ASP A 145 3.13 5.78 0.88
N SER A 146 3.85 6.87 1.11
CA SER A 146 5.18 6.83 1.72
C SER A 146 5.15 6.32 3.16
N ALA A 147 4.09 6.60 3.93
CA ALA A 147 3.92 6.09 5.28
C ALA A 147 3.92 4.55 5.34
N ALA A 148 3.39 3.87 4.31
CA ALA A 148 3.42 2.41 4.23
C ALA A 148 4.84 1.84 4.16
N LYS A 149 5.73 2.45 3.35
CA LYS A 149 7.13 2.04 3.21
C LYS A 149 7.93 2.43 4.44
N PHE A 150 7.74 3.65 4.92
CA PHE A 150 8.39 4.14 6.14
C PHE A 150 8.01 3.31 7.37
N SER A 151 6.78 2.81 7.43
CA SER A 151 6.36 1.87 8.48
C SER A 151 7.22 0.61 8.50
N SER A 152 7.58 0.07 7.35
CA SER A 152 8.46 -1.10 7.27
C SER A 152 9.89 -0.76 7.67
N ALA A 153 10.38 0.44 7.29
CA ALA A 153 11.71 0.91 7.68
C ALA A 153 11.87 1.06 9.19
N LEU A 154 10.85 1.60 9.86
CA LEU A 154 10.86 1.84 11.30
C LEU A 154 10.31 0.66 12.10
N GLY A 155 9.24 0.03 11.62
CA GLY A 155 8.48 -0.98 12.34
C GLY A 155 9.26 -2.28 12.51
N VAL A 156 9.98 -2.74 11.49
CA VAL A 156 10.75 -3.99 11.60
C VAL A 156 11.83 -3.89 12.67
N PRO A 157 12.71 -2.86 12.70
CA PRO A 157 13.66 -2.70 13.79
C PRO A 157 13.00 -2.53 15.16
N LEU A 158 11.98 -1.68 15.28
CA LEU A 158 11.32 -1.37 16.54
C LEU A 158 10.64 -2.61 17.14
N LEU A 159 9.83 -3.30 16.35
CA LEU A 159 9.12 -4.50 16.79
C LEU A 159 10.10 -5.66 17.02
N GLY A 160 11.19 -5.72 16.26
CA GLY A 160 12.28 -6.67 16.46
C GLY A 160 12.97 -6.50 17.80
N MET A 161 13.26 -5.26 18.23
CA MET A 161 13.83 -4.99 19.56
C MET A 161 12.86 -5.42 20.66
N ILE A 162 11.57 -5.12 20.54
CA ILE A 162 10.56 -5.57 21.50
C ILE A 162 10.49 -7.10 21.54
N LEU A 163 10.51 -7.75 20.39
CA LEU A 163 10.46 -9.22 20.30
C LEU A 163 11.66 -9.87 20.99
N ILE A 164 12.87 -9.36 20.77
CA ILE A 164 14.09 -9.94 21.35
C ILE A 164 14.12 -9.70 22.87
N GLY A 165 13.71 -8.52 23.32
CA GLY A 165 13.74 -8.17 24.74
C GLY A 165 12.61 -8.79 25.57
N LEU A 166 11.41 -8.85 25.02
CA LEU A 166 10.18 -9.19 25.75
C LEU A 166 9.42 -10.39 25.16
N GLY A 167 9.80 -10.84 23.97
CA GLY A 167 9.15 -11.93 23.24
C GLY A 167 8.04 -11.48 22.28
N TRP A 168 7.65 -12.38 21.37
CA TRP A 168 6.73 -12.07 20.28
C TRP A 168 5.33 -11.63 20.72
N ARG A 169 4.84 -12.13 21.87
CA ARG A 169 3.53 -11.69 22.38
C ARG A 169 3.52 -10.20 22.70
N TRP A 170 4.59 -9.68 23.29
CA TRP A 170 4.73 -8.26 23.62
C TRP A 170 4.87 -7.39 22.36
N SER A 171 5.42 -7.90 21.26
CA SER A 171 5.42 -7.15 20.00
C SER A 171 3.98 -6.97 19.47
N PHE A 172 3.11 -8.00 19.59
CA PHE A 172 1.69 -7.87 19.24
C PHE A 172 0.90 -7.02 20.23
N VAL A 173 1.22 -7.05 21.53
CA VAL A 173 0.65 -6.12 22.51
C VAL A 173 1.03 -4.68 22.15
N ALA A 174 2.29 -4.43 21.80
CA ALA A 174 2.77 -3.10 21.40
C ALA A 174 2.03 -2.58 20.16
N THR A 175 1.88 -3.39 19.11
CA THR A 175 1.09 -2.98 17.94
C THR A 175 -0.39 -2.77 18.30
N GLY A 176 -0.97 -3.62 19.17
CA GLY A 176 -2.33 -3.43 19.66
C GLY A 176 -2.52 -2.11 20.42
N VAL A 177 -1.56 -1.74 21.29
CA VAL A 177 -1.57 -0.46 22.02
C VAL A 177 -1.43 0.72 21.04
N ILE A 178 -0.51 0.65 20.10
CA ILE A 178 -0.31 1.69 19.07
C ILE A 178 -1.58 1.85 18.24
N SER A 179 -2.19 0.74 17.81
CA SER A 179 -3.43 0.72 17.02
C SER A 179 -4.62 1.27 17.82
N PHE A 180 -4.71 0.94 19.11
CA PHE A 180 -5.75 1.48 19.99
C PHE A 180 -5.55 2.98 20.27
N ALA A 181 -4.31 3.42 20.45
CA ALA A 181 -3.99 4.85 20.57
C ALA A 181 -4.37 5.61 19.29
N TYR A 182 -4.11 5.01 18.13
CA TYR A 182 -4.56 5.58 16.85
C TYR A 182 -6.10 5.61 16.73
N PHE A 183 -6.80 4.57 17.18
CA PHE A 183 -8.26 4.59 17.26
C PHE A 183 -8.77 5.79 18.08
N LEU A 184 -8.20 6.04 19.24
CA LEU A 184 -8.57 7.19 20.10
C LEU A 184 -8.24 8.53 19.40
N LEU A 185 -7.07 8.62 18.75
CA LEU A 185 -6.67 9.79 17.97
C LEU A 185 -7.63 10.05 16.81
N PHE A 186 -7.97 9.00 16.04
CA PHE A 186 -8.94 9.11 14.94
C PHE A 186 -10.33 9.50 15.45
N TRP A 187 -10.77 8.90 16.55
CA TRP A 187 -12.05 9.25 17.18
C TRP A 187 -12.11 10.71 17.59
N ALA A 188 -11.05 11.25 18.17
CA ALA A 188 -10.98 12.62 18.63
C ALA A 188 -10.87 13.64 17.48
N VAL A 189 -10.03 13.35 16.48
CA VAL A 189 -9.60 14.33 15.48
C VAL A 189 -10.41 14.29 14.19
N TYR A 190 -10.80 13.07 13.71
CA TYR A 190 -11.45 12.96 12.41
C TYR A 190 -12.91 13.44 12.46
N ARG A 191 -13.23 14.34 11.55
CA ARG A 191 -14.60 14.81 11.24
C ARG A 191 -14.75 14.88 9.72
N ASP A 192 -15.98 14.85 9.25
CA ASP A 192 -16.25 15.17 7.85
C ASP A 192 -16.20 16.69 7.67
N PRO A 193 -15.77 17.24 6.51
CA PRO A 193 -15.55 18.70 6.33
C PRO A 193 -16.73 19.55 6.75
N LEU A 194 -17.96 19.17 6.37
CA LEU A 194 -19.19 19.90 6.67
C LEU A 194 -19.56 19.91 8.17
N HIS A 195 -18.90 19.05 8.99
CA HIS A 195 -19.20 18.87 10.41
C HIS A 195 -17.96 19.11 11.30
N ASP A 196 -16.88 19.67 10.74
CA ASP A 196 -15.67 19.96 11.52
C ASP A 196 -15.73 21.39 12.08
N PRO A 197 -15.83 21.54 13.41
CA PRO A 197 -15.94 22.86 14.04
C PRO A 197 -14.64 23.68 13.94
N HIS A 198 -13.52 23.05 13.54
CA HIS A 198 -12.24 23.72 13.40
C HIS A 198 -11.95 24.13 11.95
N LEU A 199 -12.85 23.83 11.01
CA LEU A 199 -12.73 24.23 9.62
C LEU A 199 -13.30 25.61 9.44
N THR A 200 -12.49 26.56 8.98
CA THR A 200 -12.94 27.93 8.70
C THR A 200 -13.75 27.98 7.39
N GLU A 201 -14.64 28.94 7.27
CA GLU A 201 -15.41 29.17 6.03
C GLU A 201 -14.51 29.40 4.83
N THR A 202 -13.39 30.13 5.02
CA THR A 202 -12.37 30.39 3.99
C THR A 202 -11.73 29.09 3.49
N GLU A 203 -11.36 28.18 4.40
CA GLU A 203 -10.79 26.90 4.02
C GLU A 203 -11.84 25.97 3.40
N LEU A 204 -13.07 25.99 3.90
CA LEU A 204 -14.18 25.24 3.32
C LEU A 204 -14.47 25.69 1.87
N ALA A 205 -14.52 27.00 1.62
CA ALA A 205 -14.68 27.55 0.28
C ALA A 205 -13.52 27.17 -0.66
N TYR A 206 -12.30 27.17 -0.14
CA TYR A 206 -11.12 26.72 -0.88
C TYR A 206 -11.19 25.22 -1.26
N ILE A 207 -11.63 24.37 -0.33
CA ILE A 207 -11.79 22.92 -0.55
C ILE A 207 -12.91 22.63 -1.56
N ALA A 208 -14.03 23.33 -1.43
CA ALA A 208 -15.20 23.11 -2.28
C ALA A 208 -14.94 23.47 -3.76
N GLY A 209 -13.97 24.34 -4.03
CA GLY A 209 -13.69 24.81 -5.39
C GLY A 209 -14.90 25.55 -5.98
N LYS A 210 -15.08 25.47 -7.31
CA LYS A 210 -16.29 25.98 -7.98
C LYS A 210 -17.56 25.31 -7.42
N PRO A 211 -18.69 26.02 -7.35
CA PRO A 211 -19.92 25.52 -6.76
C PRO A 211 -20.29 24.12 -7.29
N ALA A 212 -20.67 23.23 -6.40
CA ALA A 212 -21.11 21.86 -6.72
C ALA A 212 -22.27 21.81 -7.76
N ALA A 213 -22.98 22.91 -7.93
CA ALA A 213 -24.04 23.08 -8.92
C ALA A 213 -23.54 22.95 -10.38
N GLU A 214 -22.31 23.37 -10.69
CA GLU A 214 -21.75 23.25 -12.05
C GLU A 214 -21.30 21.80 -12.38
N LEU A 215 -20.96 21.02 -11.37
CA LEU A 215 -20.59 19.60 -11.53
C LEU A 215 -21.83 18.68 -11.61
N ALA A 216 -22.95 19.11 -11.04
CA ALA A 216 -24.21 18.36 -11.04
C ALA A 216 -25.00 18.49 -12.37
N SER A 217 -24.71 19.51 -13.17
CA SER A 217 -25.42 19.78 -14.43
C SER A 217 -24.82 19.07 -15.66
N THR A 218 -23.64 18.48 -15.57
CA THR A 218 -23.09 17.67 -16.66
C THR A 218 -23.74 16.28 -16.67
N PRO A 219 -24.40 15.86 -17.76
CA PRO A 219 -24.91 14.50 -17.88
C PRO A 219 -23.81 13.51 -17.57
N ARG A 220 -24.04 12.59 -16.63
CA ARG A 220 -23.09 11.50 -16.38
C ARG A 220 -23.09 10.61 -17.62
N PRO A 221 -21.93 10.42 -18.28
CA PRO A 221 -21.86 9.46 -19.38
C PRO A 221 -22.27 8.07 -18.88
N PRO A 222 -22.87 7.23 -19.75
CA PRO A 222 -23.27 5.89 -19.37
C PRO A 222 -22.09 5.13 -18.78
N THR A 223 -22.34 4.42 -17.67
CA THR A 223 -21.30 3.64 -16.98
C THR A 223 -21.01 2.40 -17.83
N PRO A 224 -19.77 2.20 -18.29
CA PRO A 224 -19.41 0.99 -19.05
C PRO A 224 -19.70 -0.27 -18.23
N SER A 225 -20.07 -1.35 -18.89
CA SER A 225 -20.26 -2.64 -18.22
C SER A 225 -18.91 -3.19 -17.72
N PHE A 226 -18.94 -3.94 -16.62
CA PHE A 226 -17.71 -4.58 -16.08
C PHE A 226 -17.04 -5.47 -17.12
N THR A 227 -17.82 -6.19 -17.92
CA THR A 227 -17.32 -7.05 -19.00
C THR A 227 -16.65 -6.25 -20.13
N SER A 228 -17.15 -5.07 -20.49
CA SER A 228 -16.50 -4.23 -21.50
C SER A 228 -15.14 -3.71 -21.02
N LEU A 229 -15.01 -3.38 -19.72
CA LEU A 229 -13.73 -2.99 -19.15
C LEU A 229 -12.72 -4.13 -19.14
N LEU A 230 -13.14 -5.37 -18.86
CA LEU A 230 -12.26 -6.54 -18.89
C LEU A 230 -11.82 -6.93 -20.31
N ARG A 231 -12.51 -6.49 -21.36
CA ARG A 231 -12.06 -6.67 -22.75
C ARG A 231 -10.95 -5.69 -23.14
N GLN A 232 -10.77 -4.60 -22.40
CA GLN A 232 -9.79 -3.58 -22.70
C GLN A 232 -8.37 -4.05 -22.37
N ARG A 233 -7.47 -4.03 -23.36
CA ARG A 233 -6.05 -4.41 -23.20
C ARG A 233 -5.34 -3.56 -22.13
N LYS A 234 -5.69 -2.28 -22.03
CA LYS A 234 -5.11 -1.36 -21.04
C LYS A 234 -5.39 -1.81 -19.61
N VAL A 235 -6.57 -2.40 -19.33
CA VAL A 235 -6.94 -2.92 -18.02
C VAL A 235 -6.06 -4.13 -17.65
N TRP A 236 -5.80 -5.02 -18.59
CA TRP A 236 -4.87 -6.15 -18.37
C TRP A 236 -3.42 -5.69 -18.22
N GLY A 237 -3.01 -4.66 -18.96
CA GLY A 237 -1.70 -4.04 -18.78
C GLY A 237 -1.51 -3.49 -17.37
N LEU A 238 -2.54 -2.80 -16.84
CA LEU A 238 -2.56 -2.33 -15.46
C LEU A 238 -2.56 -3.50 -14.46
N PHE A 239 -3.40 -4.50 -14.66
CA PHE A 239 -3.52 -5.68 -13.79
C PHE A 239 -2.17 -6.40 -13.64
N LEU A 240 -1.50 -6.70 -14.75
CA LEU A 240 -0.22 -7.40 -14.74
C LEU A 240 0.91 -6.54 -14.18
N GLY A 241 0.98 -5.28 -14.61
CA GLY A 241 2.05 -4.37 -14.15
C GLY A 241 1.95 -4.03 -12.67
N PHE A 242 0.76 -3.69 -12.21
CA PHE A 242 0.52 -3.37 -10.82
C PHE A 242 0.58 -4.61 -9.91
N GLY A 243 0.12 -5.77 -10.43
CA GLY A 243 0.28 -7.05 -9.75
C GLY A 243 1.75 -7.43 -9.54
N ALA A 244 2.59 -7.26 -10.57
CA ALA A 244 4.02 -7.58 -10.47
C ALA A 244 4.78 -6.69 -9.46
N TYR A 245 4.47 -5.38 -9.43
CA TYR A 245 4.94 -4.47 -8.39
C TYR A 245 4.56 -5.00 -7.00
N ASN A 246 3.28 -5.26 -6.79
CA ASN A 246 2.77 -5.69 -5.49
C ASN A 246 3.32 -7.06 -5.07
N TYR A 247 3.53 -7.98 -6.01
CA TYR A 247 4.14 -9.29 -5.72
C TYR A 247 5.52 -9.12 -5.08
N THR A 248 6.38 -8.31 -5.70
CA THR A 248 7.72 -8.02 -5.18
C THR A 248 7.67 -7.32 -3.83
N PHE A 249 6.76 -6.34 -3.70
CA PHE A 249 6.53 -5.62 -2.46
C PHE A 249 6.13 -6.56 -1.31
N TYR A 250 5.11 -7.40 -1.50
CA TYR A 250 4.63 -8.31 -0.45
C TYR A 250 5.58 -9.46 -0.18
N LEU A 251 6.34 -9.93 -1.17
CA LEU A 251 7.42 -10.89 -0.97
C LEU A 251 8.46 -10.32 0.01
N LEU A 252 8.97 -9.12 -0.26
CA LEU A 252 9.97 -8.49 0.59
C LEU A 252 9.39 -8.07 1.95
N LEU A 253 8.16 -7.56 1.99
CA LEU A 253 7.47 -7.22 3.23
C LEU A 253 7.38 -8.41 4.19
N THR A 254 7.14 -9.59 3.65
CA THR A 254 6.92 -10.81 4.45
C THR A 254 8.21 -11.56 4.76
N TRP A 255 9.11 -11.68 3.79
CA TRP A 255 10.21 -12.64 3.87
C TRP A 255 11.60 -12.01 4.02
N LEU A 256 11.77 -10.68 3.85
CA LEU A 256 13.09 -10.05 3.91
C LEU A 256 13.81 -10.27 5.23
N PRO A 257 13.18 -10.14 6.43
CA PRO A 257 13.87 -10.46 7.69
C PRO A 257 14.35 -11.91 7.74
N SER A 258 13.51 -12.85 7.30
CA SER A 258 13.86 -14.29 7.27
C SER A 258 14.95 -14.61 6.24
N TYR A 259 14.95 -13.93 5.09
CA TYR A 259 16.03 -14.06 4.10
C TYR A 259 17.37 -13.63 4.69
N LEU A 260 17.43 -12.48 5.35
CA LEU A 260 18.66 -11.98 5.97
C LEU A 260 19.12 -12.88 7.12
N PHE A 261 18.19 -13.40 7.92
CA PHE A 261 18.50 -14.34 9.00
C PHE A 261 18.99 -15.69 8.47
N ALA A 262 18.21 -16.36 7.60
CA ALA A 262 18.47 -17.73 7.20
C ALA A 262 19.54 -17.85 6.10
N SER A 263 19.49 -16.99 5.05
CA SER A 263 20.38 -17.10 3.90
C SER A 263 21.67 -16.31 4.08
N MET A 264 21.61 -15.13 4.71
CA MET A 264 22.79 -14.30 4.97
C MET A 264 23.42 -14.58 6.32
N LYS A 265 22.88 -15.54 7.09
CA LYS A 265 23.38 -15.98 8.40
C LYS A 265 23.58 -14.84 9.41
N MET A 266 22.76 -13.84 9.32
CA MET A 266 22.76 -12.72 10.28
C MET A 266 22.17 -13.15 11.62
N SER A 267 22.59 -12.49 12.71
CA SER A 267 21.82 -12.58 13.95
C SER A 267 20.41 -12.01 13.76
N GLN A 268 19.47 -12.44 14.58
CA GLN A 268 18.09 -11.98 14.49
C GLN A 268 17.97 -10.44 14.60
N MET A 269 18.70 -9.83 15.53
CA MET A 269 18.75 -8.37 15.66
C MET A 269 19.32 -7.69 14.42
N GLN A 270 20.41 -8.22 13.87
CA GLN A 270 20.99 -7.67 12.64
C GLN A 270 20.00 -7.76 11.48
N SER A 271 19.31 -8.89 11.31
CA SER A 271 18.32 -9.04 10.23
C SER A 271 17.21 -8.00 10.33
N PHE A 272 16.74 -7.66 11.52
CA PHE A 272 15.72 -6.64 11.72
C PHE A 272 16.24 -5.22 11.40
N LEU A 273 17.43 -4.87 11.90
CA LEU A 273 18.03 -3.56 11.64
C LEU A 273 18.32 -3.35 10.15
N TYR A 274 18.94 -4.34 9.52
CA TYR A 274 19.29 -4.22 8.09
C TYR A 274 18.09 -4.33 7.16
N THR A 275 16.99 -4.95 7.57
CA THR A 275 15.72 -4.91 6.83
C THR A 275 15.20 -3.48 6.68
N GLY A 276 15.41 -2.61 7.65
CA GLY A 276 14.97 -1.22 7.57
C GLY A 276 15.59 -0.44 6.42
N PHE A 277 16.85 -0.71 6.06
CA PHE A 277 17.58 0.06 5.06
C PHE A 277 16.93 0.04 3.65
N PRO A 278 16.60 -1.12 3.03
CA PRO A 278 15.89 -1.12 1.75
C PRO A 278 14.56 -0.36 1.79
N TRP A 279 13.84 -0.41 2.91
CA TRP A 279 12.57 0.31 3.05
C TRP A 279 12.74 1.82 3.19
N VAL A 280 13.85 2.31 3.75
CA VAL A 280 14.23 3.75 3.69
C VAL A 280 14.44 4.17 2.23
N VAL A 281 15.20 3.38 1.46
CA VAL A 281 15.41 3.64 0.03
C VAL A 281 14.08 3.65 -0.72
N ALA A 282 13.20 2.68 -0.45
CA ALA A 282 11.87 2.62 -1.03
C ALA A 282 11.02 3.87 -0.73
N THR A 283 11.08 4.37 0.51
CA THR A 283 10.37 5.59 0.92
C THR A 283 10.89 6.82 0.18
N ILE A 284 12.21 6.96 0.10
CA ILE A 284 12.84 8.10 -0.58
C ILE A 284 12.51 8.07 -2.08
N THR A 285 12.64 6.92 -2.74
CA THR A 285 12.38 6.81 -4.20
C THR A 285 10.91 7.01 -4.55
N ASP A 286 9.99 6.55 -3.70
CA ASP A 286 8.56 6.80 -3.83
C ASP A 286 8.24 8.31 -3.85
N LEU A 287 8.73 9.04 -2.84
CA LEU A 287 8.51 10.48 -2.70
C LEU A 287 9.26 11.30 -3.75
N ALA A 288 10.57 11.02 -3.89
CA ALA A 288 11.44 11.86 -4.71
C ALA A 288 11.28 11.58 -6.20
N VAL A 289 11.15 10.32 -6.62
CA VAL A 289 11.08 9.96 -8.03
C VAL A 289 9.63 9.78 -8.47
N GLY A 290 8.86 8.94 -7.77
CA GLY A 290 7.47 8.65 -8.11
C GLY A 290 6.54 9.85 -7.96
N GLY A 291 6.78 10.69 -6.93
CA GLY A 291 6.04 11.93 -6.68
C GLY A 291 6.71 13.14 -7.30
N TRP A 292 7.67 13.74 -6.58
CA TRP A 292 8.24 15.06 -6.89
C TRP A 292 8.87 15.18 -8.29
N LEU A 293 9.72 14.23 -8.68
CA LEU A 293 10.39 14.29 -9.99
C LEU A 293 9.38 14.18 -11.14
N THR A 294 8.41 13.28 -11.00
CA THR A 294 7.33 13.09 -11.98
C THR A 294 6.56 14.39 -12.21
N ASP A 295 6.09 15.01 -11.11
CA ASP A 295 5.31 16.25 -11.19
C ASP A 295 6.17 17.42 -11.69
N SER A 296 7.43 17.53 -11.23
CA SER A 296 8.35 18.57 -11.67
C SER A 296 8.65 18.52 -13.17
N LEU A 297 8.85 17.33 -13.74
CA LEU A 297 9.08 17.17 -15.17
C LEU A 297 7.85 17.55 -15.99
N ILE A 298 6.65 17.14 -15.53
CA ILE A 298 5.39 17.49 -16.19
C ILE A 298 5.17 19.01 -16.15
N GLN A 299 5.41 19.67 -15.00
CA GLN A 299 5.29 21.12 -14.85
C GLN A 299 6.28 21.90 -15.72
N ARG A 300 7.46 21.32 -16.01
CA ARG A 300 8.44 21.87 -16.94
C ARG A 300 8.08 21.71 -18.42
N GLY A 301 6.91 21.14 -18.73
CA GLY A 301 6.39 20.99 -20.09
C GLY A 301 6.80 19.69 -20.81
N PHE A 302 7.42 18.73 -20.11
CA PHE A 302 7.63 17.41 -20.69
C PHE A 302 6.29 16.65 -20.88
N ASN A 303 6.21 15.84 -21.93
CA ASN A 303 5.01 15.07 -22.22
C ASN A 303 4.64 14.14 -21.06
N PRO A 304 3.47 14.30 -20.41
CA PRO A 304 3.08 13.54 -19.22
C PRO A 304 3.08 12.03 -19.41
N ASN A 305 2.65 11.56 -20.59
CA ASN A 305 2.61 10.14 -20.93
C ASN A 305 4.04 9.55 -20.99
N ARG A 306 4.98 10.26 -21.67
CA ARG A 306 6.38 9.82 -21.76
C ARG A 306 7.04 9.80 -20.38
N VAL A 307 6.88 10.86 -19.59
CA VAL A 307 7.46 10.95 -18.23
C VAL A 307 6.98 9.78 -17.37
N ARG A 308 5.66 9.59 -17.28
CA ARG A 308 5.08 8.52 -16.46
C ARG A 308 5.53 7.14 -16.94
N LYS A 309 5.48 6.88 -18.24
CA LYS A 309 5.85 5.60 -18.80
C LYS A 309 7.35 5.30 -18.61
N THR A 310 8.22 6.29 -18.79
CA THR A 310 9.66 6.13 -18.55
C THR A 310 9.94 5.76 -17.11
N ILE A 311 9.42 6.53 -16.13
CA ILE A 311 9.67 6.26 -14.71
C ILE A 311 9.09 4.89 -14.30
N LEU A 312 7.89 4.55 -14.80
CA LEU A 312 7.24 3.28 -14.52
C LEU A 312 8.06 2.08 -15.04
N VAL A 313 8.48 2.12 -16.30
CA VAL A 313 9.25 1.04 -16.93
C VAL A 313 10.66 0.96 -16.33
N THR A 314 11.33 2.10 -16.17
CA THR A 314 12.67 2.14 -15.54
C THR A 314 12.64 1.65 -14.11
N GLY A 315 11.65 2.07 -13.32
CA GLY A 315 11.46 1.60 -11.96
C GLY A 315 11.23 0.09 -11.89
N MET A 316 10.38 -0.45 -12.76
CA MET A 316 10.17 -1.91 -12.86
C MET A 316 11.44 -2.63 -13.33
N THR A 317 12.22 -2.04 -14.23
CA THR A 317 13.51 -2.61 -14.68
C THR A 317 14.51 -2.69 -13.53
N PHE A 318 14.63 -1.66 -12.70
CA PHE A 318 15.40 -1.73 -11.46
C PHE A 318 14.86 -2.79 -10.49
N GLY A 319 13.55 -3.03 -10.51
CA GLY A 319 12.90 -4.12 -9.78
C GLY A 319 13.51 -5.50 -10.06
N LEU A 320 14.04 -5.73 -11.28
CA LEU A 320 14.75 -6.97 -11.64
C LEU A 320 16.03 -7.19 -10.80
N GLY A 321 16.52 -6.18 -10.10
CA GLY A 321 17.62 -6.32 -9.14
C GLY A 321 17.37 -7.39 -8.08
N ILE A 322 16.11 -7.76 -7.81
CA ILE A 322 15.79 -8.89 -6.93
C ILE A 322 16.49 -10.20 -7.36
N PHE A 323 16.68 -10.38 -8.66
CA PHE A 323 17.39 -11.54 -9.21
C PHE A 323 18.87 -11.54 -8.83
N GLY A 324 19.51 -10.36 -8.75
CA GLY A 324 20.91 -10.24 -8.26
C GLY A 324 21.07 -10.69 -6.81
N ALA A 325 20.07 -10.46 -5.97
CA ALA A 325 20.07 -10.93 -4.59
C ALA A 325 19.97 -12.46 -4.48
N ALA A 326 19.45 -13.15 -5.49
CA ALA A 326 19.31 -14.61 -5.50
C ALA A 326 20.65 -15.35 -5.54
N TYR A 327 21.66 -14.75 -6.14
CA TYR A 327 22.95 -15.40 -6.44
C TYR A 327 24.12 -14.85 -5.63
N THR A 328 23.90 -13.86 -4.78
CA THR A 328 24.97 -13.30 -3.95
C THR A 328 25.08 -14.01 -2.61
N HIS A 329 26.31 -14.17 -2.14
CA HIS A 329 26.63 -14.70 -0.81
C HIS A 329 27.10 -13.59 0.15
N SER A 330 27.26 -12.37 -0.33
CA SER A 330 27.64 -11.20 0.46
C SER A 330 26.42 -10.44 0.94
N THR A 331 26.30 -10.26 2.23
CA THR A 331 25.21 -9.48 2.86
C THR A 331 25.08 -8.08 2.28
N LEU A 332 26.21 -7.36 2.12
CA LEU A 332 26.20 -6.01 1.58
C LEU A 332 25.68 -6.00 0.15
N THR A 333 26.16 -6.92 -0.68
CA THR A 333 25.71 -7.03 -2.08
C THR A 333 24.22 -7.40 -2.17
N ALA A 334 23.74 -8.30 -1.30
CA ALA A 334 22.33 -8.63 -1.21
C ALA A 334 21.47 -7.41 -0.87
N LEU A 335 21.87 -6.64 0.14
CA LEU A 335 21.18 -5.41 0.55
C LEU A 335 21.16 -4.36 -0.56
N ILE A 336 22.27 -4.21 -1.30
CA ILE A 336 22.33 -3.30 -2.45
C ILE A 336 21.32 -3.73 -3.52
N TRP A 337 21.32 -5.00 -3.93
CA TRP A 337 20.41 -5.52 -4.94
C TRP A 337 18.94 -5.40 -4.52
N ILE A 338 18.63 -5.74 -3.26
CA ILE A 338 17.28 -5.60 -2.70
C ILE A 338 16.87 -4.12 -2.65
N SER A 339 17.77 -3.22 -2.26
CA SER A 339 17.49 -1.78 -2.21
C SER A 339 17.25 -1.20 -3.61
N ILE A 340 18.02 -1.63 -4.61
CA ILE A 340 17.79 -1.27 -6.02
C ILE A 340 16.42 -1.78 -6.47
N SER A 341 16.10 -3.03 -6.15
CA SER A 341 14.83 -3.64 -6.53
C SER A 341 13.64 -2.91 -5.91
N ILE A 342 13.58 -2.85 -4.57
CA ILE A 342 12.42 -2.24 -3.88
C ILE A 342 12.35 -0.74 -4.13
N GLY A 343 13.49 -0.06 -4.24
CA GLY A 343 13.58 1.35 -4.60
C GLY A 343 13.02 1.62 -6.00
N GLY A 344 13.39 0.79 -6.97
CA GLY A 344 12.90 0.89 -8.34
C GLY A 344 11.38 0.71 -8.42
N VAL A 345 10.86 -0.41 -7.89
CA VAL A 345 9.41 -0.65 -7.93
C VAL A 345 8.62 0.37 -7.11
N SER A 346 9.20 0.91 -6.02
CA SER A 346 8.57 1.97 -5.23
C SER A 346 8.51 3.30 -5.97
N ALA A 347 9.52 3.63 -6.78
CA ALA A 347 9.47 4.81 -7.66
C ALA A 347 8.33 4.73 -8.70
N ALA A 348 7.99 3.52 -9.14
CA ALA A 348 6.88 3.29 -10.08
C ALA A 348 5.49 3.30 -9.39
N ALA A 349 5.41 3.06 -8.08
CA ALA A 349 4.16 2.83 -7.37
C ALA A 349 3.17 4.00 -7.42
N PRO A 350 3.53 5.28 -7.16
CA PRO A 350 2.60 6.41 -7.22
C PRO A 350 1.98 6.56 -8.61
N ILE A 351 2.76 6.30 -9.66
CA ILE A 351 2.27 6.32 -11.03
C ILE A 351 1.27 5.19 -11.24
N GLY A 352 1.60 3.96 -10.81
CA GLY A 352 0.70 2.81 -10.87
C GLY A 352 -0.67 3.08 -10.23
N TRP A 353 -0.69 3.72 -9.05
CA TRP A 353 -1.90 4.14 -8.37
C TRP A 353 -2.69 5.22 -9.10
N SER A 354 -2.03 6.06 -9.91
CA SER A 354 -2.69 7.10 -10.69
C SER A 354 -3.29 6.61 -12.02
N ILE A 355 -2.80 5.50 -12.56
CA ILE A 355 -3.22 4.97 -13.88
C ILE A 355 -4.74 4.81 -14.01
N PRO A 356 -5.48 4.24 -13.03
CA PRO A 356 -6.93 4.12 -13.15
C PRO A 356 -7.63 5.43 -13.49
N SER A 357 -7.22 6.53 -12.88
CA SER A 357 -7.80 7.86 -13.13
C SER A 357 -7.41 8.46 -14.48
N LEU A 358 -6.34 7.96 -15.10
CA LEU A 358 -5.82 8.45 -16.38
C LEU A 358 -6.37 7.69 -17.57
N ILE A 359 -6.60 6.35 -17.41
CA ILE A 359 -7.05 5.50 -18.52
C ILE A 359 -8.56 5.25 -18.53
N ALA A 360 -9.22 5.32 -17.37
CA ALA A 360 -10.63 5.01 -17.27
C ALA A 360 -11.51 6.23 -17.62
N PRO A 361 -12.66 6.02 -18.29
CA PRO A 361 -13.72 7.01 -18.35
C PRO A 361 -14.14 7.45 -16.94
N ARG A 362 -14.52 8.71 -16.78
CA ARG A 362 -14.86 9.29 -15.45
C ARG A 362 -15.83 8.45 -14.63
N ALA A 363 -16.81 7.82 -15.29
CA ALA A 363 -17.83 6.98 -14.64
C ALA A 363 -17.29 5.62 -14.16
N SER A 364 -16.12 5.16 -14.63
CA SER A 364 -15.56 3.82 -14.35
C SER A 364 -14.19 3.83 -13.65
N VAL A 365 -13.70 5.00 -13.24
CA VAL A 365 -12.41 5.13 -12.52
C VAL A 365 -12.39 4.24 -11.26
N GLY A 366 -13.49 4.22 -10.51
CA GLY A 366 -13.60 3.36 -9.32
C GLY A 366 -13.53 1.87 -9.66
N THR A 367 -14.16 1.45 -10.74
CA THR A 367 -14.15 0.03 -11.18
C THR A 367 -12.74 -0.39 -11.63
N VAL A 368 -12.08 0.43 -12.44
CA VAL A 368 -10.69 0.15 -12.89
C VAL A 368 -9.71 0.18 -11.72
N GLY A 369 -9.89 1.12 -10.78
CA GLY A 369 -9.14 1.15 -9.52
C GLY A 369 -9.37 -0.11 -8.67
N GLY A 370 -10.60 -0.61 -8.63
CA GLY A 370 -10.96 -1.87 -7.97
C GLY A 370 -10.25 -3.08 -8.59
N ILE A 371 -10.17 -3.15 -9.94
CA ILE A 371 -9.43 -4.20 -10.65
C ILE A 371 -7.93 -4.14 -10.29
N ALA A 372 -7.33 -2.95 -10.27
CA ALA A 372 -5.94 -2.78 -9.87
C ALA A 372 -5.71 -3.22 -8.41
N ASN A 373 -6.60 -2.84 -7.50
CA ASN A 373 -6.50 -3.26 -6.10
C ASN A 373 -6.70 -4.77 -5.94
N PHE A 374 -7.58 -5.39 -6.72
CA PHE A 374 -7.75 -6.84 -6.74
C PHE A 374 -6.46 -7.55 -7.18
N ALA A 375 -5.77 -7.06 -8.23
CA ALA A 375 -4.45 -7.57 -8.63
C ALA A 375 -3.43 -7.48 -7.48
N SER A 376 -3.43 -6.36 -6.73
CA SER A 376 -2.62 -6.18 -5.53
C SER A 376 -2.92 -7.24 -4.47
N GLN A 377 -4.20 -7.55 -4.22
CA GLN A 377 -4.59 -8.53 -3.20
C GLN A 377 -4.25 -9.96 -3.61
N ILE A 378 -4.39 -10.32 -4.90
CA ILE A 378 -3.89 -11.61 -5.40
C ILE A 378 -2.40 -11.73 -5.12
N SER A 379 -1.62 -10.69 -5.43
CA SER A 379 -0.18 -10.67 -5.18
C SER A 379 0.16 -10.75 -3.69
N ALA A 380 -0.63 -10.09 -2.83
CA ALA A 380 -0.47 -10.13 -1.37
C ALA A 380 -0.73 -11.52 -0.77
N ILE A 381 -1.54 -12.34 -1.44
CA ILE A 381 -1.78 -13.74 -1.07
C ILE A 381 -0.70 -14.63 -1.69
N CYS A 382 -0.50 -14.52 -3.01
CA CYS A 382 0.36 -15.43 -3.75
C CYS A 382 1.84 -15.30 -3.37
N ALA A 383 2.34 -14.09 -3.17
CA ALA A 383 3.78 -13.89 -2.91
C ALA A 383 4.24 -14.57 -1.62
N PRO A 384 3.59 -14.38 -0.45
CA PRO A 384 3.98 -15.09 0.77
C PRO A 384 3.80 -16.61 0.67
N VAL A 385 2.68 -17.06 0.08
CA VAL A 385 2.33 -18.48 0.00
C VAL A 385 3.30 -19.23 -0.92
N LEU A 386 3.50 -18.74 -2.17
CA LEU A 386 4.42 -19.37 -3.12
C LEU A 386 5.86 -19.38 -2.59
N THR A 387 6.29 -18.28 -1.98
CA THR A 387 7.62 -18.21 -1.35
C THR A 387 7.76 -19.25 -0.23
N GLY A 388 6.71 -19.45 0.58
CA GLY A 388 6.68 -20.48 1.61
C GLY A 388 6.86 -21.89 1.06
N TYR A 389 6.15 -22.25 -0.01
CA TYR A 389 6.29 -23.54 -0.70
C TYR A 389 7.69 -23.72 -1.31
N ILE A 390 8.17 -22.69 -2.03
CA ILE A 390 9.51 -22.72 -2.66
C ILE A 390 10.59 -22.89 -1.59
N PHE A 391 10.56 -22.09 -0.53
CA PHE A 391 11.55 -22.18 0.54
C PHE A 391 11.50 -23.52 1.28
N GLN A 392 10.31 -24.06 1.54
CA GLN A 392 10.17 -25.37 2.20
C GLN A 392 10.71 -26.51 1.33
N ALA A 393 10.54 -26.45 0.00
CA ALA A 393 11.02 -27.47 -0.92
C ALA A 393 12.51 -27.35 -1.23
N THR A 394 13.06 -26.13 -1.30
CA THR A 394 14.42 -25.89 -1.81
C THR A 394 15.40 -25.42 -0.75
N HIS A 395 14.92 -25.04 0.42
CA HIS A 395 15.68 -24.36 1.48
C HIS A 395 16.44 -23.11 1.00
N SER A 396 15.95 -22.48 -0.09
CA SER A 396 16.55 -21.32 -0.73
C SER A 396 15.51 -20.30 -1.18
N PHE A 397 15.84 -19.02 -1.03
CA PHE A 397 15.02 -17.92 -1.57
C PHE A 397 15.32 -17.63 -3.05
N ALA A 398 16.36 -18.21 -3.65
CA ALA A 398 16.76 -17.91 -5.02
C ALA A 398 15.63 -18.10 -6.03
N TRP A 399 14.90 -19.21 -5.94
CA TRP A 399 13.75 -19.48 -6.81
C TRP A 399 12.56 -18.53 -6.56
N ALA A 400 12.34 -18.13 -5.31
CA ALA A 400 11.29 -17.16 -5.00
C ALA A 400 11.60 -15.79 -5.61
N PHE A 401 12.86 -15.35 -5.56
CA PHE A 401 13.34 -14.13 -6.21
C PHE A 401 13.32 -14.24 -7.75
N ALA A 402 13.63 -15.41 -8.30
CA ALA A 402 13.51 -15.66 -9.74
C ALA A 402 12.04 -15.55 -10.22
N VAL A 403 11.09 -16.11 -9.46
CA VAL A 403 9.65 -15.95 -9.76
C VAL A 403 9.22 -14.49 -9.72
N ALA A 404 9.67 -13.72 -8.71
CA ALA A 404 9.39 -12.30 -8.63
C ALA A 404 9.96 -11.54 -9.84
N ALA A 405 11.22 -11.81 -10.21
CA ALA A 405 11.85 -11.20 -11.38
C ALA A 405 11.12 -11.56 -12.68
N ALA A 406 10.72 -12.82 -12.86
CA ALA A 406 9.93 -13.25 -14.02
C ALA A 406 8.58 -12.52 -14.08
N TYR A 407 7.91 -12.35 -12.93
CA TYR A 407 6.64 -11.60 -12.89
C TYR A 407 6.85 -10.11 -13.16
N ILE A 408 7.98 -9.51 -12.73
CA ILE A 408 8.33 -8.14 -13.11
C ILE A 408 8.48 -8.01 -14.62
N VAL A 409 9.10 -8.99 -15.32
CA VAL A 409 9.19 -8.98 -16.78
C VAL A 409 7.80 -8.99 -17.42
N VAL A 410 6.88 -9.84 -16.92
CA VAL A 410 5.47 -9.85 -17.34
C VAL A 410 4.81 -8.50 -17.06
N GLY A 411 5.11 -7.87 -15.92
CA GLY A 411 4.62 -6.54 -15.58
C GLY A 411 5.12 -5.45 -16.53
N ILE A 412 6.40 -5.48 -16.89
CA ILE A 412 6.98 -4.56 -17.89
C ILE A 412 6.29 -4.75 -19.24
N PHE A 413 6.09 -6.00 -19.69
CA PHE A 413 5.31 -6.31 -20.89
C PHE A 413 3.88 -5.74 -20.79
N GLY A 414 3.22 -5.92 -19.65
CA GLY A 414 1.90 -5.35 -19.38
C GLY A 414 1.87 -3.83 -19.58
N TYR A 415 2.81 -3.12 -18.99
CA TYR A 415 2.88 -1.66 -19.08
C TYR A 415 3.35 -1.14 -20.43
N THR A 416 4.21 -1.87 -21.15
CA THR A 416 4.76 -1.42 -22.43
C THR A 416 3.87 -1.78 -23.61
N VAL A 417 3.41 -3.03 -23.69
CA VAL A 417 2.71 -3.60 -24.86
C VAL A 417 1.19 -3.53 -24.68
N LEU A 418 0.66 -4.06 -23.55
CA LEU A 418 -0.80 -4.13 -23.36
C LEU A 418 -1.41 -2.78 -23.07
N MET A 419 -0.80 -2.00 -22.16
CA MET A 419 -1.32 -0.69 -21.79
C MET A 419 -1.14 0.34 -22.90
N GLY A 420 -0.04 0.27 -23.65
CA GLY A 420 0.27 1.28 -24.66
C GLY A 420 0.40 2.69 -24.05
N PRO A 421 -0.08 3.75 -24.71
CA PRO A 421 -0.13 5.11 -24.14
C PRO A 421 -1.05 5.19 -22.92
N ILE A 422 -0.63 5.96 -21.89
CA ILE A 422 -1.44 6.21 -20.69
C ILE A 422 -2.43 7.34 -21.03
N GLU A 423 -3.47 6.99 -21.75
CA GLU A 423 -4.53 7.86 -22.23
C GLU A 423 -5.87 7.19 -22.01
N GLN A 424 -6.93 7.98 -21.94
CA GLN A 424 -8.28 7.47 -21.71
C GLN A 424 -8.65 6.39 -22.74
N MET A 425 -9.30 5.32 -22.26
CA MET A 425 -9.75 4.23 -23.12
C MET A 425 -10.90 4.71 -24.00
N ASP A 426 -10.82 4.34 -25.28
CA ASP A 426 -11.94 4.41 -26.19
C ASP A 426 -12.75 3.10 -26.09
N LEU A 427 -13.98 3.20 -25.64
CA LEU A 427 -14.86 2.04 -25.41
C LEU A 427 -15.64 1.65 -26.65
N ASP A 428 -15.66 2.51 -27.68
CA ASP A 428 -16.39 2.28 -28.92
C ASP A 428 -15.54 1.46 -29.91
N SER A 429 -14.27 1.25 -29.61
CA SER A 429 -13.31 0.52 -30.44
C SER A 429 -13.07 -0.96 -30.06
N ALA A 430 -13.89 -1.54 -29.18
CA ALA A 430 -13.71 -2.90 -28.65
C ALA A 430 -14.75 -3.91 -29.14
#